data_cbafc0c7d2f20ba9dce1e5ec6ad87441
#
_entry.id   cbafc0c7d2f20ba9dce1e5ec6ad87441
#
_cell.length_a   1.000
_cell.length_b   1.000
_cell.length_c   1.000
_cell.angle_alpha   90.00
_cell.angle_beta   90.00
_cell.angle_gamma   90.00
#
_symmetry.space_group_name_H-M   'P 1'
#
loop_
_entity.id
_entity.type
_entity.pdbx_description
1 polymer ?
#
loop_
_entity_poly.entity_id
_entity_poly.type
_entity_poly.pdbx_seq_one_letter_code
_entity_poly.pdbx_strand_id
1 'polypeptide(L)'
;MFALAVSNMILRGDGKTNLYQGSCFDDSLFNKIKNKANAGFMNPPYSQKGDNLHEWDFIIRMLSGLSKNAIGIAIVPMSVAIDTKHPLREKLLSEHRLEAVMSMPDDLFYPIGTVTCIMVFAAHTPHNNDEHHESWFGYWKNDGFRKDKVLGRIPKTNTSWENIKKDWLEMFRRKEIAGKSVWKKVSKDDEWCAEGYLETDYSNVTENEFEKELKKFAMFKNFNDL
;
A
#
# COMPACT_ATOMS: atom_id res chain seq x y z
N MET A 1 8.71 -22.85 -1.93
CA MET A 1 7.73 -21.81 -2.30
C MET A 1 6.85 -22.19 -3.50
N PHE A 2 7.42 -22.62 -4.66
CA PHE A 2 6.62 -22.98 -5.84
C PHE A 2 5.59 -24.07 -5.59
N ALA A 3 5.97 -25.20 -4.97
CA ALA A 3 5.05 -26.28 -4.60
C ALA A 3 3.88 -25.80 -3.72
N LEU A 4 4.17 -24.89 -2.78
CA LEU A 4 3.15 -24.31 -1.89
C LEU A 4 2.18 -23.40 -2.70
N ALA A 5 2.71 -22.61 -3.64
CA ALA A 5 1.88 -21.80 -4.52
C ALA A 5 0.95 -22.68 -5.38
N VAL A 6 1.48 -23.73 -6.00
CA VAL A 6 0.70 -24.72 -6.77
C VAL A 6 -0.42 -25.32 -5.91
N SER A 7 -0.08 -25.78 -4.68
CA SER A 7 -1.06 -26.38 -3.77
C SER A 7 -2.17 -25.41 -3.40
N ASN A 8 -1.82 -24.16 -3.09
CA ASN A 8 -2.80 -23.12 -2.76
C ASN A 8 -3.75 -22.81 -3.94
N MET A 9 -3.22 -22.73 -5.17
CA MET A 9 -4.04 -22.47 -6.35
C MET A 9 -5.02 -23.65 -6.61
N ILE A 10 -4.54 -24.90 -6.47
CA ILE A 10 -5.40 -26.08 -6.61
C ILE A 10 -6.51 -26.07 -5.54
N LEU A 11 -6.16 -25.82 -4.27
CA LEU A 11 -7.12 -25.79 -3.16
C LEU A 11 -8.17 -24.67 -3.30
N ARG A 12 -7.82 -23.58 -3.99
CA ARG A 12 -8.73 -22.46 -4.26
C ARG A 12 -9.55 -22.62 -5.54
N GLY A 13 -9.32 -23.70 -6.31
CA GLY A 13 -10.05 -23.98 -7.54
C GLY A 13 -9.46 -23.33 -8.80
N ASP A 14 -8.34 -22.60 -8.68
CA ASP A 14 -7.69 -21.91 -9.81
C ASP A 14 -6.80 -22.84 -10.65
N GLY A 15 -6.56 -24.06 -10.18
CA GLY A 15 -5.70 -25.05 -10.86
C GLY A 15 -4.22 -24.69 -10.80
N LYS A 16 -3.43 -25.26 -11.72
CA LYS A 16 -1.96 -25.06 -11.81
C LYS A 16 -1.50 -24.39 -13.12
N THR A 17 -2.41 -23.88 -13.89
CA THR A 17 -2.12 -23.31 -15.21
C THR A 17 -1.47 -21.94 -15.06
N ASN A 18 -0.46 -21.66 -15.92
CA ASN A 18 0.26 -20.37 -15.94
C ASN A 18 1.05 -20.03 -14.66
N LEU A 19 1.39 -21.02 -13.85
CA LEU A 19 2.34 -20.84 -12.74
C LEU A 19 3.76 -21.11 -13.25
N TYR A 20 4.64 -20.14 -13.04
CA TYR A 20 6.04 -20.22 -13.47
C TYR A 20 6.96 -20.10 -12.24
N GLN A 21 8.00 -20.94 -12.19
CA GLN A 21 9.05 -20.86 -11.19
C GLN A 21 10.23 -20.08 -11.77
N GLY A 22 10.61 -19.00 -11.11
CA GLY A 22 11.75 -18.17 -11.50
C GLY A 22 11.65 -16.76 -10.95
N SER A 23 12.62 -15.93 -11.29
CA SER A 23 12.60 -14.51 -10.95
C SER A 23 11.62 -13.75 -11.84
N CYS A 24 10.86 -12.82 -11.27
CA CYS A 24 10.03 -11.91 -12.07
C CYS A 24 10.87 -10.95 -12.95
N PHE A 25 12.18 -10.84 -12.68
CA PHE A 25 13.13 -10.08 -13.47
C PHE A 25 13.75 -10.90 -14.62
N ASP A 26 13.47 -12.20 -14.72
CA ASP A 26 13.86 -13.03 -15.84
C ASP A 26 12.99 -12.67 -17.07
N ASP A 27 13.61 -12.16 -18.12
CA ASP A 27 12.91 -11.72 -19.32
C ASP A 27 12.25 -12.89 -20.08
N SER A 28 12.81 -14.08 -19.98
CA SER A 28 12.22 -15.28 -20.61
C SER A 28 10.88 -15.65 -20.00
N LEU A 29 10.73 -15.48 -18.68
CA LEU A 29 9.49 -15.71 -17.96
C LEU A 29 8.54 -14.51 -18.11
N PHE A 30 9.07 -13.32 -18.01
CA PHE A 30 8.29 -12.08 -18.12
C PHE A 30 7.57 -11.98 -19.49
N ASN A 31 8.25 -12.29 -20.58
CA ASN A 31 7.68 -12.24 -21.91
C ASN A 31 6.51 -13.22 -22.12
N LYS A 32 6.39 -14.26 -21.29
CA LYS A 32 5.24 -15.17 -21.33
C LYS A 32 3.95 -14.51 -20.86
N ILE A 33 4.04 -13.53 -19.95
CA ILE A 33 2.89 -12.85 -19.33
C ILE A 33 2.69 -11.43 -19.85
N LYS A 34 3.70 -10.82 -20.46
CA LYS A 34 3.69 -9.42 -20.90
C LYS A 34 2.47 -9.13 -21.80
N ASN A 35 1.75 -8.06 -21.47
CA ASN A 35 0.55 -7.57 -22.16
C ASN A 35 -0.63 -8.58 -22.21
N LYS A 36 -0.66 -9.57 -21.33
CA LYS A 36 -1.73 -10.58 -21.31
C LYS A 36 -2.68 -10.44 -20.12
N ALA A 37 -2.31 -9.67 -19.12
CA ALA A 37 -3.10 -9.50 -17.91
C ALA A 37 -3.63 -8.07 -17.83
N ASN A 38 -4.88 -7.93 -17.40
CA ASN A 38 -5.56 -6.65 -17.15
C ASN A 38 -5.62 -6.29 -15.66
N ALA A 39 -5.10 -7.16 -14.79
CA ALA A 39 -4.91 -6.90 -13.37
C ALA A 39 -3.61 -7.55 -12.88
N GLY A 40 -2.89 -6.85 -12.01
CA GLY A 40 -1.70 -7.33 -11.32
C GLY A 40 -1.81 -7.13 -9.82
N PHE A 41 -1.39 -8.14 -9.05
CA PHE A 41 -1.32 -8.07 -7.59
C PHE A 41 0.08 -8.42 -7.14
N MET A 42 0.64 -7.62 -6.23
CA MET A 42 1.98 -7.85 -5.72
C MET A 42 2.10 -7.49 -4.24
N ASN A 43 2.78 -8.35 -3.52
CA ASN A 43 3.36 -8.05 -2.22
C ASN A 43 4.87 -8.34 -2.35
N PRO A 44 5.68 -7.34 -2.73
CA PRO A 44 7.11 -7.56 -2.95
C PRO A 44 7.81 -7.88 -1.64
N PRO A 45 8.98 -8.52 -1.68
CA PRO A 45 9.80 -8.66 -0.49
C PRO A 45 10.26 -7.28 0.00
N TYR A 46 10.14 -7.05 1.33
CA TYR A 46 10.51 -5.77 1.93
C TYR A 46 12.00 -5.73 2.26
N SER A 47 12.67 -4.62 1.92
CA SER A 47 14.06 -4.33 2.29
C SER A 47 15.04 -5.47 1.99
N GLN A 48 15.14 -5.91 0.75
CA GLN A 48 16.08 -6.97 0.35
C GLN A 48 17.53 -6.51 0.54
N LYS A 49 18.21 -7.10 1.53
CA LYS A 49 19.65 -6.93 1.72
C LYS A 49 20.36 -7.94 0.81
N GLY A 50 20.87 -7.53 -0.32
CA GLY A 50 21.70 -8.40 -1.17
C GLY A 50 21.63 -8.11 -2.65
N ASP A 51 20.44 -7.92 -3.20
CA ASP A 51 20.27 -7.72 -4.66
C ASP A 51 20.10 -6.26 -5.06
N ASN A 52 20.19 -5.32 -4.12
CA ASN A 52 19.91 -3.88 -4.31
C ASN A 52 18.56 -3.58 -4.99
N LEU A 53 17.59 -4.52 -4.88
CA LEU A 53 16.26 -4.35 -5.42
C LEU A 53 15.35 -3.69 -4.38
N HIS A 54 14.71 -2.60 -4.78
CA HIS A 54 13.74 -1.88 -3.98
C HIS A 54 12.32 -2.30 -4.35
N GLU A 55 11.35 -2.09 -3.47
CA GLU A 55 9.93 -2.38 -3.73
C GLU A 55 9.44 -1.72 -5.03
N TRP A 56 9.96 -0.53 -5.37
CA TRP A 56 9.67 0.16 -6.63
C TRP A 56 10.08 -0.62 -7.88
N ASP A 57 11.19 -1.35 -7.85
CA ASP A 57 11.63 -2.17 -9.00
C ASP A 57 10.59 -3.25 -9.29
N PHE A 58 10.07 -3.88 -8.26
CA PHE A 58 9.02 -4.90 -8.40
C PHE A 58 7.70 -4.31 -8.90
N ILE A 59 7.29 -3.14 -8.39
CA ILE A 59 6.06 -2.45 -8.83
C ILE A 59 6.17 -2.08 -10.31
N ILE A 60 7.27 -1.44 -10.73
CA ILE A 60 7.50 -1.05 -12.11
C ILE A 60 7.53 -2.30 -13.00
N ARG A 61 8.19 -3.38 -12.55
CA ARG A 61 8.23 -4.64 -13.30
C ARG A 61 6.83 -5.24 -13.49
N MET A 62 6.02 -5.27 -12.45
CA MET A 62 4.63 -5.72 -12.55
C MET A 62 3.86 -4.86 -13.55
N LEU A 63 3.86 -3.54 -13.39
CA LEU A 63 3.09 -2.63 -14.23
C LEU A 63 3.52 -2.70 -15.70
N SER A 64 4.83 -2.80 -15.99
CA SER A 64 5.34 -2.94 -17.35
C SER A 64 4.92 -4.25 -18.03
N GLY A 65 4.53 -5.26 -17.26
CA GLY A 65 4.01 -6.54 -17.78
C GLY A 65 2.51 -6.55 -18.07
N LEU A 66 1.76 -5.57 -17.55
CA LEU A 66 0.32 -5.50 -17.73
C LEU A 66 -0.07 -4.90 -19.08
N SER A 67 -1.33 -5.11 -19.47
CA SER A 67 -1.93 -4.44 -20.62
C SER A 67 -2.12 -2.95 -20.34
N LYS A 68 -2.26 -2.14 -21.39
CA LYS A 68 -2.56 -0.70 -21.24
C LYS A 68 -3.86 -0.50 -20.46
N ASN A 69 -3.87 0.46 -19.53
CA ASN A 69 -4.98 0.76 -18.61
C ASN A 69 -5.34 -0.38 -17.63
N ALA A 70 -4.51 -1.42 -17.56
CA ALA A 70 -4.70 -2.47 -16.56
C ALA A 70 -4.43 -1.95 -15.14
N ILE A 71 -5.06 -2.56 -14.15
CA ILE A 71 -4.93 -2.17 -12.75
C ILE A 71 -3.80 -2.97 -12.09
N GLY A 72 -2.81 -2.28 -11.56
CA GLY A 72 -1.77 -2.85 -10.70
C GLY A 72 -2.02 -2.51 -9.24
N ILE A 73 -1.97 -3.50 -8.36
CA ILE A 73 -2.17 -3.33 -6.92
C ILE A 73 -0.94 -3.88 -6.20
N ALA A 74 -0.35 -3.06 -5.35
CA ALA A 74 0.79 -3.45 -4.54
C ALA A 74 0.55 -3.18 -3.05
N ILE A 75 0.95 -4.14 -2.20
CA ILE A 75 1.03 -3.95 -0.74
C ILE A 75 2.49 -3.71 -0.42
N VAL A 76 2.80 -2.55 0.15
CA VAL A 76 4.19 -2.15 0.45
C VAL A 76 4.28 -1.52 1.84
N PRO A 77 5.49 -1.45 2.43
CA PRO A 77 5.71 -0.65 3.63
C PRO A 77 5.30 0.81 3.40
N MET A 78 4.74 1.45 4.42
CA MET A 78 4.38 2.87 4.37
C MET A 78 5.60 3.76 4.07
N SER A 79 6.81 3.35 4.48
CA SER A 79 8.05 4.05 4.14
C SER A 79 8.25 4.24 2.63
N VAL A 80 7.78 3.31 1.81
CA VAL A 80 7.84 3.43 0.33
C VAL A 80 6.95 4.58 -0.15
N ALA A 81 5.80 4.77 0.47
CA ALA A 81 4.85 5.83 0.12
C ALA A 81 5.34 7.23 0.52
N ILE A 82 6.01 7.34 1.67
CA ILE A 82 6.47 8.62 2.23
C ILE A 82 7.89 9.01 1.82
N ASP A 83 8.70 8.10 1.26
CA ASP A 83 10.02 8.44 0.74
C ASP A 83 9.92 9.23 -0.58
N THR A 84 9.86 10.55 -0.45
CA THR A 84 9.73 11.47 -1.59
C THR A 84 10.99 11.59 -2.45
N LYS A 85 12.13 11.10 -1.96
CA LYS A 85 13.44 11.27 -2.64
C LYS A 85 13.82 10.11 -3.54
N HIS A 86 13.05 9.02 -3.55
CA HIS A 86 13.41 7.84 -4.33
C HIS A 86 13.31 8.08 -5.85
N PRO A 87 14.39 7.87 -6.62
CA PRO A 87 14.46 8.27 -8.03
C PRO A 87 13.45 7.52 -8.93
N LEU A 88 13.05 6.30 -8.57
CA LEU A 88 12.10 5.52 -9.35
C LEU A 88 10.67 6.05 -9.32
N ARG A 89 10.33 6.97 -8.41
CA ARG A 89 9.00 7.60 -8.36
C ARG A 89 8.71 8.43 -9.61
N GLU A 90 9.70 9.18 -10.08
CA GLU A 90 9.58 9.97 -11.33
C GLU A 90 9.36 9.04 -12.53
N LYS A 91 10.19 8.00 -12.66
CA LYS A 91 10.03 7.01 -13.72
C LYS A 91 8.66 6.35 -13.68
N LEU A 92 8.19 5.96 -12.49
CA LEU A 92 6.88 5.35 -12.32
C LEU A 92 5.76 6.26 -12.81
N LEU A 93 5.74 7.53 -12.38
CA LEU A 93 4.70 8.49 -12.76
C LEU A 93 4.78 8.93 -14.23
N SER A 94 5.96 8.84 -14.86
CA SER A 94 6.11 9.11 -16.30
C SER A 94 5.50 8.02 -17.19
N GLU A 95 5.38 6.80 -16.68
CA GLU A 95 4.90 5.64 -17.44
C GLU A 95 3.51 5.16 -16.99
N HIS A 96 3.18 5.37 -15.70
CA HIS A 96 1.98 4.83 -15.05
C HIS A 96 1.30 5.91 -14.18
N ARG A 97 0.05 5.68 -13.84
CA ARG A 97 -0.74 6.61 -13.03
C ARG A 97 -1.03 6.05 -11.65
N LEU A 98 -0.78 6.83 -10.61
CA LEU A 98 -1.20 6.53 -9.25
C LEU A 98 -2.69 6.85 -9.12
N GLU A 99 -3.52 5.85 -8.89
CA GLU A 99 -4.97 5.99 -8.75
C GLU A 99 -5.39 6.15 -7.30
N ALA A 100 -4.82 5.36 -6.40
CA ALA A 100 -5.20 5.37 -5.00
C ALA A 100 -4.11 4.86 -4.07
N VAL A 101 -4.13 5.34 -2.82
CA VAL A 101 -3.33 4.78 -1.71
C VAL A 101 -4.21 4.62 -0.48
N MET A 102 -4.19 3.43 0.13
CA MET A 102 -4.92 3.12 1.34
C MET A 102 -3.95 2.81 2.47
N SER A 103 -3.99 3.61 3.53
CA SER A 103 -3.23 3.35 4.76
C SER A 103 -3.88 2.21 5.53
N MET A 104 -3.11 1.15 5.82
CA MET A 104 -3.59 -0.08 6.45
C MET A 104 -3.38 -0.07 7.97
N PRO A 105 -4.04 -0.98 8.73
CA PRO A 105 -3.83 -1.12 10.16
C PRO A 105 -2.37 -1.35 10.52
N ASP A 106 -1.90 -0.73 11.60
CA ASP A 106 -0.48 -0.74 12.01
C ASP A 106 0.02 -2.13 12.42
N ASP A 107 -0.88 -3.01 12.83
CA ASP A 107 -0.57 -4.36 13.29
C ASP A 107 -0.99 -5.47 12.30
N LEU A 108 -1.24 -5.12 11.03
CA LEU A 108 -1.70 -6.06 10.01
C LEU A 108 -0.74 -7.25 9.83
N PHE A 109 0.57 -7.00 9.85
CA PHE A 109 1.61 -8.02 9.70
C PHE A 109 2.24 -8.45 11.04
N TYR A 110 1.45 -8.48 12.11
CA TYR A 110 1.91 -9.00 13.40
C TYR A 110 2.52 -10.41 13.27
N PRO A 111 3.66 -10.73 13.92
CA PRO A 111 4.39 -9.94 14.93
C PRO A 111 5.37 -8.90 14.36
N ILE A 112 5.50 -8.77 13.06
CA ILE A 112 6.38 -7.80 12.42
C ILE A 112 5.70 -6.43 12.48
N GLY A 113 6.38 -5.44 13.03
CA GLY A 113 5.85 -4.08 13.23
C GLY A 113 5.87 -3.21 11.96
N THR A 114 5.78 -3.81 10.77
CA THR A 114 5.76 -3.06 9.51
C THR A 114 4.37 -2.50 9.24
N VAL A 115 4.26 -1.18 9.28
CA VAL A 115 3.07 -0.47 8.81
C VAL A 115 3.05 -0.48 7.29
N THR A 116 1.93 -0.84 6.69
CA THR A 116 1.80 -1.01 5.25
C THR A 116 0.72 -0.12 4.66
N CYS A 117 0.80 0.09 3.35
CA CYS A 117 -0.27 0.66 2.54
C CYS A 117 -0.54 -0.20 1.31
N ILE A 118 -1.73 -0.03 0.74
CA ILE A 118 -2.07 -0.56 -0.57
C ILE A 118 -1.97 0.58 -1.57
N MET A 119 -1.23 0.38 -2.65
CA MET A 119 -1.15 1.31 -3.78
C MET A 119 -1.86 0.72 -4.99
N VAL A 120 -2.61 1.54 -5.69
CA VAL A 120 -3.32 1.19 -6.92
C VAL A 120 -2.84 2.05 -8.06
N PHE A 121 -2.50 1.43 -9.18
CA PHE A 121 -1.97 2.08 -10.37
C PHE A 121 -2.76 1.70 -11.62
N ALA A 122 -2.83 2.64 -12.59
CA ALA A 122 -3.20 2.34 -13.96
C ALA A 122 -1.93 2.19 -14.81
N ALA A 123 -1.73 1.00 -15.37
CA ALA A 123 -0.55 0.68 -16.16
C ALA A 123 -0.55 1.40 -17.52
N HIS A 124 0.63 1.85 -17.97
CA HIS A 124 0.85 2.51 -19.26
C HIS A 124 -0.05 3.73 -19.50
N THR A 125 -0.35 4.43 -18.43
CA THR A 125 -1.12 5.68 -18.42
C THR A 125 -0.31 6.70 -17.63
N PRO A 126 0.49 7.57 -18.27
CA PRO A 126 1.32 8.52 -17.54
C PRO A 126 0.51 9.43 -16.62
N HIS A 127 0.96 9.58 -15.38
CA HIS A 127 0.29 10.39 -14.36
C HIS A 127 0.30 11.87 -14.74
N ASN A 128 1.44 12.35 -15.26
CA ASN A 128 1.67 13.76 -15.53
C ASN A 128 0.98 14.28 -16.81
N ASN A 129 0.36 13.40 -17.59
CA ASN A 129 -0.34 13.80 -18.83
C ASN A 129 -1.75 14.33 -18.58
N ASP A 130 -2.27 14.21 -17.37
CA ASP A 130 -3.58 14.72 -16.99
C ASP A 130 -3.44 15.70 -15.82
N GLU A 131 -3.41 16.98 -16.13
CA GLU A 131 -3.29 18.04 -15.12
C GLU A 131 -4.48 18.12 -14.15
N HIS A 132 -5.59 17.45 -14.48
CA HIS A 132 -6.79 17.40 -13.64
C HIS A 132 -6.88 16.12 -12.82
N HIS A 133 -5.98 15.17 -13.03
CA HIS A 133 -6.02 13.90 -12.30
C HIS A 133 -5.71 14.11 -10.81
N GLU A 134 -6.56 13.55 -9.99
CA GLU A 134 -6.36 13.44 -8.54
C GLU A 134 -6.28 11.98 -8.14
N SER A 135 -5.33 11.65 -7.29
CA SER A 135 -5.24 10.32 -6.65
C SER A 135 -6.11 10.31 -5.40
N TRP A 136 -6.71 9.15 -5.13
CA TRP A 136 -7.54 8.97 -3.95
C TRP A 136 -6.73 8.41 -2.78
N PHE A 137 -6.92 8.99 -1.58
CA PHE A 137 -6.27 8.57 -0.35
C PHE A 137 -7.30 8.15 0.68
N GLY A 138 -7.20 6.90 1.16
CA GLY A 138 -8.14 6.32 2.11
C GLY A 138 -7.45 5.85 3.39
N TYR A 139 -8.10 6.09 4.53
CA TYR A 139 -7.61 5.74 5.85
C TYR A 139 -8.28 4.46 6.36
N TRP A 140 -7.71 3.30 6.02
CA TRP A 140 -8.23 1.99 6.37
C TRP A 140 -7.56 1.38 7.61
N LYS A 141 -7.39 2.17 8.65
CA LYS A 141 -6.68 1.77 9.88
C LYS A 141 -7.47 0.85 10.81
N ASN A 142 -8.79 0.85 10.73
CA ASN A 142 -9.61 -0.01 11.58
C ASN A 142 -10.24 -1.13 10.75
N ASP A 143 -9.75 -2.34 10.90
CA ASP A 143 -10.28 -3.55 10.28
C ASP A 143 -11.10 -4.44 11.23
N GLY A 144 -11.37 -3.95 12.46
CA GLY A 144 -12.13 -4.70 13.46
C GLY A 144 -11.33 -5.75 14.23
N PHE A 145 -10.01 -5.81 14.01
CA PHE A 145 -9.13 -6.72 14.74
C PHE A 145 -8.25 -5.95 15.74
N ARG A 146 -7.72 -6.65 16.71
CA ARG A 146 -6.73 -6.17 17.66
C ARG A 146 -5.64 -7.22 17.88
N LYS A 147 -4.48 -6.76 18.25
CA LYS A 147 -3.35 -7.59 18.60
C LYS A 147 -3.60 -8.33 19.93
N ASP A 148 -3.34 -9.60 19.93
CA ASP A 148 -3.27 -10.45 21.12
C ASP A 148 -1.88 -11.07 21.24
N LYS A 149 -1.36 -11.22 22.48
CA LYS A 149 0.00 -11.70 22.72
C LYS A 149 0.19 -13.16 22.36
N VAL A 150 -0.85 -13.96 22.42
CA VAL A 150 -0.80 -15.43 22.23
C VAL A 150 -1.48 -15.85 20.94
N LEU A 151 -2.65 -15.28 20.64
CA LEU A 151 -3.50 -15.68 19.52
C LEU A 151 -3.24 -14.88 18.25
N GLY A 152 -2.29 -13.94 18.25
CA GLY A 152 -2.02 -13.08 17.10
C GLY A 152 -3.04 -11.96 16.97
N ARG A 153 -3.74 -11.87 15.82
CA ARG A 153 -4.79 -10.87 15.62
C ARG A 153 -6.17 -11.51 15.83
N ILE A 154 -6.93 -10.96 16.76
CA ILE A 154 -8.27 -11.45 17.12
C ILE A 154 -9.31 -10.35 16.86
N PRO A 155 -10.56 -10.72 16.53
CA PRO A 155 -11.63 -9.74 16.37
C PRO A 155 -11.84 -8.91 17.63
N LYS A 156 -12.11 -7.62 17.46
CA LYS A 156 -12.60 -6.76 18.55
C LYS A 156 -14.03 -7.15 18.88
N THR A 157 -14.40 -7.04 20.16
CA THR A 157 -15.79 -7.24 20.60
C THR A 157 -16.71 -6.25 19.90
N ASN A 158 -17.87 -6.69 19.48
CA ASN A 158 -18.90 -5.89 18.80
C ASN A 158 -18.49 -5.28 17.44
N THR A 159 -17.51 -5.87 16.75
CA THR A 159 -17.17 -5.47 15.38
C THR A 159 -17.47 -6.59 14.40
N SER A 160 -17.98 -6.22 13.24
CA SER A 160 -18.19 -7.13 12.12
C SER A 160 -17.28 -6.76 10.97
N TRP A 161 -16.44 -7.70 10.55
CA TRP A 161 -15.59 -7.53 9.37
C TRP A 161 -16.41 -7.20 8.12
N GLU A 162 -17.56 -7.82 7.96
CA GLU A 162 -18.43 -7.57 6.80
C GLU A 162 -18.93 -6.11 6.74
N ASN A 163 -19.24 -5.52 7.88
CA ASN A 163 -19.64 -4.10 7.93
C ASN A 163 -18.45 -3.19 7.62
N ILE A 164 -17.27 -3.47 8.22
CA ILE A 164 -16.06 -2.70 7.97
C ILE A 164 -15.65 -2.78 6.50
N LYS A 165 -15.67 -3.98 5.92
CA LYS A 165 -15.40 -4.20 4.50
C LYS A 165 -16.37 -3.41 3.61
N LYS A 166 -17.65 -3.37 3.97
CA LYS A 166 -18.64 -2.58 3.26
C LYS A 166 -18.32 -1.09 3.32
N ASP A 167 -17.99 -0.58 4.51
CA ASP A 167 -17.58 0.82 4.70
C ASP A 167 -16.33 1.16 3.89
N TRP A 168 -15.33 0.27 3.87
CA TRP A 168 -14.13 0.46 3.07
C TRP A 168 -14.41 0.48 1.57
N LEU A 169 -15.27 -0.42 1.08
CA LEU A 169 -15.68 -0.45 -0.32
C LEU A 169 -16.49 0.79 -0.72
N GLU A 170 -17.37 1.28 0.17
CA GLU A 170 -18.10 2.52 -0.07
C GLU A 170 -17.17 3.73 -0.09
N MET A 171 -16.20 3.78 0.81
CA MET A 171 -15.15 4.79 0.82
C MET A 171 -14.35 4.76 -0.48
N PHE A 172 -13.92 3.59 -0.94
CA PHE A 172 -13.17 3.40 -2.18
C PHE A 172 -13.99 3.73 -3.44
N ARG A 173 -15.30 3.63 -3.41
CA ARG A 173 -16.18 4.02 -4.53
C ARG A 173 -16.23 5.54 -4.76
N ARG A 174 -15.18 6.22 -4.36
CA ARG A 174 -14.88 7.62 -4.68
C ARG A 174 -15.77 8.62 -3.95
N LYS A 175 -16.11 8.33 -2.73
CA LYS A 175 -16.66 9.35 -1.84
C LYS A 175 -15.53 10.00 -1.05
N GLU A 176 -15.48 11.31 -1.07
CA GLU A 176 -14.69 12.06 -0.09
C GLU A 176 -15.45 12.03 1.23
N ILE A 177 -14.80 11.49 2.28
CA ILE A 177 -15.38 11.39 3.61
C ILE A 177 -14.44 12.13 4.57
N ALA A 178 -14.95 13.16 5.22
CA ALA A 178 -14.17 13.97 6.16
C ALA A 178 -13.47 13.09 7.21
N GLY A 179 -12.17 13.29 7.38
CA GLY A 179 -11.31 12.53 8.29
C GLY A 179 -11.05 11.07 7.91
N LYS A 180 -11.53 10.59 6.74
CA LYS A 180 -11.35 9.20 6.31
C LYS A 180 -10.82 9.03 4.89
N SER A 181 -11.16 9.93 3.98
CA SER A 181 -10.66 9.87 2.61
C SER A 181 -10.68 11.24 1.94
N VAL A 182 -9.77 11.42 0.99
CA VAL A 182 -9.58 12.68 0.27
C VAL A 182 -9.00 12.43 -1.12
N TRP A 183 -9.32 13.33 -2.05
CA TRP A 183 -8.70 13.43 -3.36
C TRP A 183 -7.62 14.50 -3.35
N LYS A 184 -6.46 14.19 -3.91
CA LYS A 184 -5.35 15.16 -4.03
C LYS A 184 -4.60 14.98 -5.33
N LYS A 185 -4.22 16.08 -5.93
CA LYS A 185 -3.18 16.12 -6.95
C LYS A 185 -1.85 15.86 -6.26
N VAL A 186 -1.09 14.93 -6.79
CA VAL A 186 0.21 14.56 -6.24
C VAL A 186 1.26 14.45 -7.34
N SER A 187 2.49 14.74 -6.96
CA SER A 187 3.69 14.60 -7.77
C SER A 187 4.63 13.55 -7.16
N LYS A 188 5.80 13.38 -7.76
CA LYS A 188 6.86 12.53 -7.21
C LYS A 188 7.40 13.02 -5.86
N ASP A 189 7.29 14.33 -5.60
CA ASP A 189 7.86 15.00 -4.43
C ASP A 189 6.90 15.05 -3.23
N ASP A 190 5.67 14.55 -3.40
CA ASP A 190 4.65 14.52 -2.36
C ASP A 190 4.66 13.17 -1.61
N GLU A 191 4.28 13.16 -0.34
CA GLU A 191 4.02 11.94 0.40
C GLU A 191 2.72 11.30 -0.09
N TRP A 192 2.75 9.99 -0.41
CA TRP A 192 1.57 9.28 -0.90
C TRP A 192 0.89 8.49 0.21
N CYS A 193 0.37 9.20 1.20
CA CYS A 193 -0.33 8.60 2.32
C CYS A 193 -1.54 9.44 2.75
N ALA A 194 -2.58 8.78 3.26
CA ALA A 194 -3.79 9.46 3.70
C ALA A 194 -3.51 10.43 4.86
N GLU A 195 -2.59 10.05 5.75
CA GLU A 195 -2.21 10.81 6.93
C GLU A 195 -1.65 12.21 6.60
N GLY A 196 -1.02 12.37 5.43
CA GLY A 196 -0.47 13.65 4.98
C GLY A 196 -1.53 14.65 4.53
N TYR A 197 -2.75 14.19 4.24
CA TYR A 197 -3.79 15.02 3.61
C TYR A 197 -5.08 15.13 4.42
N LEU A 198 -5.33 14.20 5.34
CA LEU A 198 -6.52 14.23 6.18
C LEU A 198 -6.36 15.26 7.28
N GLU A 199 -7.40 16.05 7.48
CA GLU A 199 -7.47 16.95 8.62
C GLU A 199 -7.51 16.15 9.92
N THR A 200 -6.63 16.49 10.85
CA THR A 200 -6.62 15.87 12.18
C THR A 200 -7.65 16.56 13.06
N ASP A 201 -8.62 15.81 13.52
CA ASP A 201 -9.59 16.31 14.49
C ASP A 201 -8.98 16.29 15.90
N TYR A 202 -8.67 17.47 16.42
CA TYR A 202 -8.14 17.67 17.77
C TYR A 202 -9.21 17.95 18.82
N SER A 203 -10.50 17.94 18.45
CA SER A 203 -11.60 18.33 19.34
C SER A 203 -11.72 17.47 20.61
N ASN A 204 -11.23 16.22 20.52
CA ASN A 204 -11.27 15.24 21.60
C ASN A 204 -9.94 15.10 22.35
N VAL A 205 -8.91 15.87 21.98
CA VAL A 205 -7.60 15.79 22.66
C VAL A 205 -7.67 16.55 23.98
N THR A 206 -7.44 15.82 25.07
CA THR A 206 -7.36 16.44 26.40
C THR A 206 -6.01 17.11 26.62
N GLU A 207 -5.97 18.13 27.50
CA GLU A 207 -4.74 18.83 27.88
C GLU A 207 -3.65 17.85 28.37
N ASN A 208 -4.03 16.83 29.14
CA ASN A 208 -3.14 15.80 29.65
C ASN A 208 -2.52 14.94 28.51
N GLU A 209 -3.29 14.61 27.47
CA GLU A 209 -2.78 13.88 26.31
C GLU A 209 -1.82 14.72 25.49
N PHE A 210 -2.16 15.99 25.29
CA PHE A 210 -1.28 16.94 24.61
C PHE A 210 0.06 17.13 25.35
N GLU A 211 0.03 17.35 26.67
CA GLU A 211 1.25 17.42 27.49
C GLU A 211 2.10 16.16 27.42
N LYS A 212 1.48 14.99 27.40
CA LYS A 212 2.16 13.72 27.33
C LYS A 212 2.90 13.56 25.98
N GLU A 213 2.29 13.96 24.88
CA GLU A 213 2.93 13.93 23.56
C GLU A 213 4.03 14.99 23.44
N LEU A 214 3.84 16.18 24.02
CA LEU A 214 4.87 17.20 24.10
C LEU A 214 6.12 16.72 24.86
N LYS A 215 5.93 16.02 25.97
CA LYS A 215 7.04 15.41 26.74
C LYS A 215 7.76 14.34 25.93
N LYS A 216 7.04 13.48 25.18
CA LYS A 216 7.65 12.49 24.28
C LYS A 216 8.45 13.16 23.18
N PHE A 217 7.90 14.20 22.55
CA PHE A 217 8.59 14.95 21.50
C PHE A 217 9.86 15.64 22.03
N ALA A 218 9.80 16.25 23.21
CA ALA A 218 10.97 16.85 23.86
C ALA A 218 12.07 15.81 24.16
N MET A 219 11.68 14.62 24.64
CA MET A 219 12.62 13.51 24.83
C MET A 219 13.24 13.07 23.50
N PHE A 220 12.44 12.87 22.47
CA PHE A 220 12.92 12.49 21.14
C PHE A 220 13.94 13.50 20.58
N LYS A 221 13.66 14.79 20.72
CA LYS A 221 14.54 15.86 20.26
C LYS A 221 15.87 15.85 21.01
N ASN A 222 15.85 15.70 22.33
CA ASN A 222 17.06 15.61 23.14
C ASN A 222 17.92 14.37 22.87
N PHE A 223 17.35 13.26 22.38
CA PHE A 223 18.08 12.06 21.98
C PHE A 223 18.70 12.16 20.59
N ASN A 224 18.20 13.03 19.72
CA ASN A 224 18.72 13.19 18.37
C ASN A 224 19.68 14.39 18.21
N ASP A 225 19.82 15.22 19.24
CA ASP A 225 20.79 16.32 19.29
C ASP A 225 22.10 15.93 20.01
N LEU A 226 22.29 14.63 20.34
CA LEU A 226 23.51 14.00 20.85
C LEU A 226 24.14 13.09 19.79
#